data_b860dd602b11bdc995588a31b31aabde
#
_entry.id   b860dd602b11bdc995588a31b31aabde
#
_cell.length_a   1.000
_cell.length_b   1.000
_cell.length_c   1.000
_cell.angle_alpha   90.00
_cell.angle_beta   90.00
_cell.angle_gamma   90.00
#
_symmetry.space_group_name_H-M   'P 1'
#
loop_
_entity.id
_entity.type
_entity.pdbx_description
1 polymer ?
#
loop_
_entity_poly.entity_id
_entity_poly.type
_entity_poly.pdbx_seq_one_letter_code
_entity_poly.pdbx_strand_id
1 'polypeptide(L)'
;WDPQVDVYTGSCGVCSCVGSADDGGTSGSESFTITASTVGTTYYINVGYWSGFTNSPEGPFTINISSPLNADSFDKSTFVAYPNPVKDVLNLSYKTAISNVRVVNLLGQEVLNTKTNTNDVKVNMSALTAGAYIVNITVEDTVHTIKVIKE
;
A
#
# COMPACT_ATOMS: atom_id res chain seq x y z
N TRP A 1 -22.83 -28.34 5.02
CA TRP A 1 -23.67 -27.15 5.06
C TRP A 1 -23.24 -26.17 3.96
N ASP A 2 -24.10 -25.25 3.64
CA ASP A 2 -23.95 -24.30 2.56
C ASP A 2 -23.67 -22.93 3.19
N PRO A 3 -22.40 -22.49 3.27
CA PRO A 3 -22.07 -21.20 3.89
C PRO A 3 -22.43 -20.03 2.98
N GLN A 4 -22.92 -18.97 3.59
CA GLN A 4 -23.11 -17.66 2.97
C GLN A 4 -22.33 -16.63 3.76
N VAL A 5 -21.72 -15.68 3.11
CA VAL A 5 -21.00 -14.57 3.71
C VAL A 5 -21.69 -13.26 3.41
N ASP A 6 -22.03 -12.49 4.45
CA ASP A 6 -22.52 -11.14 4.33
C ASP A 6 -21.57 -10.17 5.00
N VAL A 7 -21.31 -9.05 4.35
CA VAL A 7 -20.39 -8.01 4.84
C VAL A 7 -21.17 -6.72 5.08
N TYR A 8 -20.97 -6.14 6.25
CA TYR A 8 -21.62 -4.90 6.67
C TYR A 8 -20.61 -3.87 7.15
N THR A 9 -21.01 -2.61 7.13
CA THR A 9 -20.31 -1.50 7.80
C THR A 9 -21.30 -0.71 8.66
N GLY A 10 -20.80 0.17 9.53
CA GLY A 10 -21.63 0.99 10.42
C GLY A 10 -21.40 0.68 11.89
N SER A 11 -22.45 0.68 12.71
CA SER A 11 -22.42 0.37 14.13
C SER A 11 -23.49 -0.66 14.49
N CYS A 12 -23.30 -1.31 15.64
CA CYS A 12 -24.26 -2.30 16.14
C CYS A 12 -25.69 -1.70 16.22
N GLY A 13 -26.64 -2.32 15.55
CA GLY A 13 -28.04 -1.86 15.45
C GLY A 13 -28.33 -0.94 14.25
N VAL A 14 -27.32 -0.39 13.58
CA VAL A 14 -27.46 0.42 12.35
C VAL A 14 -26.35 0.02 11.37
N CYS A 15 -26.49 -1.15 10.77
CA CYS A 15 -25.54 -1.66 9.79
C CYS A 15 -26.02 -1.36 8.36
N SER A 16 -25.08 -1.02 7.50
CA SER A 16 -25.31 -0.93 6.05
C SER A 16 -24.65 -2.12 5.38
N CYS A 17 -25.40 -2.84 4.53
CA CYS A 17 -24.87 -3.95 3.76
C CYS A 17 -23.86 -3.43 2.73
N VAL A 18 -22.68 -4.03 2.70
CA VAL A 18 -21.64 -3.80 1.71
C VAL A 18 -21.77 -4.79 0.55
N GLY A 19 -22.14 -6.01 0.85
CA GLY A 19 -22.42 -7.07 -0.12
C GLY A 19 -22.41 -8.45 0.52
N SER A 20 -22.64 -9.45 -0.31
CA SER A 20 -22.72 -10.86 0.09
C SER A 20 -22.10 -11.76 -0.97
N ALA A 21 -21.75 -12.97 -0.59
CA ALA A 21 -21.35 -14.06 -1.47
C ALA A 21 -22.04 -15.36 -1.03
N ASP A 22 -22.54 -16.10 -2.02
CA ASP A 22 -23.23 -17.40 -1.89
C ASP A 22 -23.09 -18.14 -3.23
N ASP A 23 -21.82 -18.39 -3.62
CA ASP A 23 -21.48 -18.94 -4.93
C ASP A 23 -21.04 -20.41 -4.84
N GLY A 24 -20.67 -20.88 -3.65
CA GLY A 24 -19.92 -22.13 -3.49
C GLY A 24 -20.79 -23.38 -3.31
N GLY A 25 -22.04 -23.28 -3.00
CA GLY A 25 -22.94 -24.40 -2.68
C GLY A 25 -22.45 -25.23 -1.48
N THR A 26 -23.10 -26.36 -1.24
CA THR A 26 -22.81 -27.22 -0.08
C THR A 26 -21.35 -27.66 -0.01
N SER A 27 -20.68 -27.36 1.09
CA SER A 27 -19.23 -27.59 1.33
C SER A 27 -18.31 -26.76 0.41
N GLY A 28 -18.84 -25.75 -0.24
CA GLY A 28 -18.08 -24.80 -1.05
C GLY A 28 -17.33 -23.78 -0.22
N SER A 29 -16.64 -22.90 -0.93
CA SER A 29 -15.93 -21.75 -0.35
C SER A 29 -16.57 -20.47 -0.91
N GLU A 30 -16.88 -19.55 -0.02
CA GLU A 30 -17.37 -18.23 -0.39
C GLU A 30 -16.23 -17.22 -0.45
N SER A 31 -16.30 -16.31 -1.40
CA SER A 31 -15.30 -15.27 -1.54
C SER A 31 -15.97 -13.92 -1.80
N PHE A 32 -15.69 -12.96 -0.94
CA PHE A 32 -16.17 -11.59 -1.10
C PHE A 32 -15.02 -10.60 -1.10
N THR A 33 -15.00 -9.70 -2.09
CA THR A 33 -13.97 -8.68 -2.22
C THR A 33 -14.53 -7.30 -1.94
N ILE A 34 -13.98 -6.60 -0.95
CA ILE A 34 -14.28 -5.18 -0.71
C ILE A 34 -13.38 -4.36 -1.63
N THR A 35 -13.94 -3.82 -2.71
CA THR A 35 -13.17 -3.12 -3.76
C THR A 35 -12.72 -1.71 -3.37
N ALA A 36 -13.35 -1.10 -2.37
CA ALA A 36 -13.05 0.27 -1.92
C ALA A 36 -13.03 0.34 -0.38
N SER A 37 -12.09 -0.37 0.22
CA SER A 37 -11.90 -0.30 1.68
C SER A 37 -11.31 1.05 2.09
N THR A 38 -11.87 1.66 3.15
CA THR A 38 -11.36 2.90 3.72
C THR A 38 -10.62 2.60 5.02
N VAL A 39 -9.44 3.17 5.18
CA VAL A 39 -8.63 3.04 6.40
C VAL A 39 -9.43 3.53 7.61
N GLY A 40 -9.46 2.73 8.66
CA GLY A 40 -10.20 3.03 9.90
C GLY A 40 -11.68 2.63 9.87
N THR A 41 -12.20 2.11 8.77
CA THR A 41 -13.56 1.57 8.70
C THR A 41 -13.63 0.18 9.31
N THR A 42 -14.57 -0.04 10.22
CA THR A 42 -14.86 -1.37 10.76
C THR A 42 -15.86 -2.08 9.86
N TYR A 43 -15.50 -3.28 9.47
CA TYR A 43 -16.38 -4.19 8.73
C TYR A 43 -16.81 -5.33 9.63
N TYR A 44 -18.07 -5.70 9.54
CA TYR A 44 -18.67 -6.85 10.23
C TYR A 44 -18.92 -7.93 9.21
N ILE A 45 -18.45 -9.13 9.50
CA ILE A 45 -18.62 -10.30 8.64
C ILE A 45 -19.57 -11.24 9.35
N ASN A 46 -20.69 -11.53 8.70
CA ASN A 46 -21.61 -12.56 9.12
C ASN A 46 -21.40 -13.79 8.25
N VAL A 47 -21.26 -14.95 8.90
CA VAL A 47 -21.21 -16.23 8.21
C VAL A 47 -22.43 -17.00 8.65
N GLY A 48 -23.33 -17.21 7.72
CA GLY A 48 -24.58 -17.92 7.94
C GLY A 48 -24.75 -19.07 6.95
N TYR A 49 -25.92 -19.66 6.93
CA TYR A 49 -26.29 -20.65 5.94
C TYR A 49 -27.35 -20.06 4.99
N TRP A 50 -27.36 -20.52 3.76
CA TRP A 50 -28.41 -20.18 2.84
C TRP A 50 -29.74 -20.77 3.26
N SER A 51 -30.77 -19.95 3.41
CA SER A 51 -32.09 -20.29 4.02
C SER A 51 -33.00 -21.18 3.15
N GLY A 52 -32.54 -21.61 2.00
CA GLY A 52 -33.33 -22.44 1.07
C GLY A 52 -33.58 -23.88 1.54
N PHE A 53 -32.89 -24.33 2.59
CA PHE A 53 -33.06 -25.68 3.15
C PHE A 53 -33.51 -25.62 4.61
N THR A 54 -34.62 -26.26 4.88
CA THR A 54 -35.31 -26.27 6.19
C THR A 54 -34.54 -27.04 7.29
N ASN A 55 -33.37 -27.59 7.03
CA ASN A 55 -32.61 -28.39 7.98
C ASN A 55 -31.10 -28.49 7.64
N SER A 56 -30.45 -27.38 7.29
CA SER A 56 -28.99 -27.37 7.14
C SER A 56 -28.36 -27.00 8.48
N PRO A 57 -27.76 -27.94 9.22
CA PRO A 57 -27.02 -27.58 10.42
C PRO A 57 -25.81 -26.75 10.03
N GLU A 58 -25.57 -25.67 10.76
CA GLU A 58 -24.32 -24.93 10.67
C GLU A 58 -23.14 -25.86 11.01
N GLY A 59 -22.02 -25.66 10.34
CA GLY A 59 -20.82 -26.47 10.48
C GLY A 59 -19.58 -25.63 10.74
N PRO A 60 -18.44 -26.27 10.97
CA PRO A 60 -17.18 -25.57 11.12
C PRO A 60 -16.80 -24.85 9.83
N PHE A 61 -16.20 -23.67 9.96
CA PHE A 61 -15.70 -22.90 8.83
C PHE A 61 -14.34 -22.28 9.18
N THR A 62 -13.62 -21.84 8.15
CA THR A 62 -12.37 -21.11 8.29
C THR A 62 -12.48 -19.80 7.52
N ILE A 63 -12.18 -18.68 8.17
CA ILE A 63 -12.10 -17.39 7.50
C ILE A 63 -10.63 -17.09 7.19
N ASN A 64 -10.34 -16.75 5.93
CA ASN A 64 -9.08 -16.20 5.50
C ASN A 64 -9.32 -14.75 5.04
N ILE A 65 -8.73 -13.78 5.74
CA ILE A 65 -8.79 -12.38 5.36
C ILE A 65 -7.44 -12.00 4.76
N SER A 66 -7.43 -11.62 3.50
CA SER A 66 -6.24 -11.09 2.83
C SER A 66 -6.52 -9.67 2.36
N SER A 67 -5.62 -8.75 2.67
CA SER A 67 -5.55 -7.48 1.96
C SER A 67 -4.43 -7.64 0.94
N PRO A 68 -4.66 -7.48 -0.37
CA PRO A 68 -3.54 -7.22 -1.24
C PRO A 68 -2.91 -5.95 -0.67
N LEU A 69 -1.72 -6.05 -0.09
CA LEU A 69 -0.86 -4.91 0.09
C LEU A 69 -0.68 -4.35 -1.32
N ASN A 70 -1.50 -3.38 -1.67
CA ASN A 70 -1.19 -2.51 -2.77
C ASN A 70 0.00 -1.69 -2.27
N ALA A 71 1.20 -2.27 -2.36
CA ALA A 71 2.35 -1.45 -2.57
C ALA A 71 2.02 -0.74 -3.88
N ASP A 72 1.59 0.53 -3.80
CA ASP A 72 1.61 1.40 -4.96
C ASP A 72 2.98 1.19 -5.58
N SER A 73 2.98 0.41 -6.65
CA SER A 73 4.22 -0.07 -7.22
C SER A 73 4.87 1.18 -7.79
N PHE A 74 5.88 1.67 -7.10
CA PHE A 74 6.72 2.74 -7.60
C PHE A 74 7.14 2.37 -9.00
N ASP A 75 6.54 3.03 -9.94
CA ASP A 75 6.79 2.79 -11.35
C ASP A 75 8.18 3.32 -11.68
N LYS A 76 9.16 2.43 -11.51
CA LYS A 76 10.56 2.74 -11.81
C LYS A 76 10.77 3.19 -13.26
N SER A 77 9.84 2.87 -14.16
CA SER A 77 9.94 3.27 -15.56
C SER A 77 9.70 4.77 -15.77
N THR A 78 8.94 5.40 -14.86
CA THR A 78 8.63 6.84 -14.91
C THR A 78 9.44 7.66 -13.92
N PHE A 79 10.22 7.02 -13.04
CA PHE A 79 11.13 7.70 -12.12
C PHE A 79 12.49 7.94 -12.76
N VAL A 80 12.94 9.16 -12.69
CA VAL A 80 14.24 9.58 -13.24
C VAL A 80 15.11 10.18 -12.14
N ALA A 81 16.36 9.71 -12.05
CA ALA A 81 17.37 10.25 -11.15
C ALA A 81 18.68 10.41 -11.91
N TYR A 82 19.15 11.64 -12.10
CA TYR A 82 20.37 11.93 -12.85
C TYR A 82 21.07 13.22 -12.41
N PRO A 83 22.39 13.34 -12.67
CA PRO A 83 23.30 12.30 -13.09
C PRO A 83 23.59 11.30 -11.97
N ASN A 84 24.00 10.10 -12.31
CA ASN A 84 24.59 9.14 -11.38
C ASN A 84 25.75 8.45 -12.09
N PRO A 85 27.02 8.73 -11.75
CA PRO A 85 27.49 9.52 -10.61
C PRO A 85 27.13 11.02 -10.65
N VAL A 86 26.93 11.59 -9.47
CA VAL A 86 26.58 13.01 -9.27
C VAL A 86 27.78 13.80 -8.77
N LYS A 87 28.02 14.99 -9.36
CA LYS A 87 29.03 15.96 -8.88
C LYS A 87 28.42 16.93 -7.88
N ASP A 88 27.45 17.72 -8.31
CA ASP A 88 26.92 18.80 -7.49
C ASP A 88 25.42 18.65 -7.22
N VAL A 89 24.62 18.42 -8.25
CA VAL A 89 23.16 18.40 -8.15
C VAL A 89 22.61 17.11 -8.72
N LEU A 90 21.85 16.40 -7.88
CA LEU A 90 21.03 15.27 -8.29
C LEU A 90 19.63 15.78 -8.64
N ASN A 91 19.20 15.52 -9.86
CA ASN A 91 17.84 15.81 -10.30
C ASN A 91 16.99 14.55 -10.14
N LEU A 92 15.84 14.70 -9.51
CA LEU A 92 14.84 13.67 -9.34
C LEU A 92 13.56 14.12 -10.03
N SER A 93 12.94 13.26 -10.80
CA SER A 93 11.66 13.52 -11.45
C SER A 93 10.75 12.31 -11.35
N TYR A 94 9.48 12.55 -11.05
CA TYR A 94 8.46 11.51 -10.98
C TYR A 94 7.09 12.04 -11.42
N LYS A 95 6.23 11.15 -11.86
CA LYS A 95 4.85 11.49 -12.31
C LYS A 95 3.98 12.09 -11.20
N THR A 96 4.24 11.74 -9.95
CA THR A 96 3.52 12.23 -8.76
C THR A 96 4.44 13.10 -7.92
N ALA A 97 3.88 14.05 -7.19
CA ALA A 97 4.65 14.97 -6.36
C ALA A 97 5.48 14.24 -5.29
N ILE A 98 6.75 14.56 -5.23
CA ILE A 98 7.70 14.09 -4.22
C ILE A 98 7.50 14.97 -2.98
N SER A 99 7.12 14.39 -1.85
CA SER A 99 6.85 15.11 -0.60
C SER A 99 8.12 15.31 0.25
N ASN A 100 9.07 14.39 0.16
CA ASN A 100 10.33 14.46 0.89
C ASN A 100 11.46 13.73 0.19
N VAL A 101 12.66 14.26 0.28
CA VAL A 101 13.91 13.59 -0.15
C VAL A 101 14.90 13.61 1.00
N ARG A 102 15.32 12.43 1.43
CA ARG A 102 16.27 12.21 2.51
C ARG A 102 17.47 11.45 1.99
N VAL A 103 18.66 12.00 2.20
CA VAL A 103 19.93 11.35 1.82
C VAL A 103 20.63 10.85 3.07
N VAL A 104 21.03 9.59 3.05
CA VAL A 104 21.81 8.97 4.13
C VAL A 104 23.11 8.39 3.61
N ASN A 105 24.14 8.40 4.44
CA ASN A 105 25.40 7.71 4.15
C ASN A 105 25.28 6.19 4.39
N LEU A 106 26.31 5.43 4.11
CA LEU A 106 26.30 3.97 4.30
C LEU A 106 26.21 3.52 5.77
N LEU A 107 26.44 4.43 6.73
CA LEU A 107 26.24 4.20 8.16
C LEU A 107 24.79 4.47 8.59
N GLY A 108 23.92 4.88 7.66
CA GLY A 108 22.53 5.24 7.96
C GLY A 108 22.33 6.63 8.54
N GLN A 109 23.40 7.44 8.64
CA GLN A 109 23.28 8.81 9.15
C GLN A 109 22.69 9.71 8.07
N GLU A 110 21.68 10.51 8.46
CA GLU A 110 21.11 11.52 7.60
C GLU A 110 22.09 12.66 7.34
N VAL A 111 22.35 12.94 6.07
CA VAL A 111 23.26 14.00 5.64
C VAL A 111 22.54 15.14 4.94
N LEU A 112 21.37 14.88 4.34
CA LEU A 112 20.48 15.89 3.75
C LEU A 112 19.03 15.46 3.94
N ASN A 113 18.16 16.47 4.14
CA ASN A 113 16.72 16.28 4.17
C ASN A 113 16.03 17.50 3.55
N THR A 114 15.21 17.27 2.54
CA THR A 114 14.52 18.31 1.80
C THR A 114 13.04 17.98 1.70
N LYS A 115 12.20 18.76 2.36
CA LYS A 115 10.75 18.71 2.18
C LYS A 115 10.37 19.48 0.92
N THR A 116 9.49 18.89 0.14
CA THR A 116 9.06 19.45 -1.14
C THR A 116 7.61 19.03 -1.40
N ASN A 117 7.03 19.45 -2.48
CA ASN A 117 5.74 18.95 -2.98
C ASN A 117 5.67 19.23 -4.48
N THR A 118 6.67 18.73 -5.20
CA THR A 118 6.82 18.94 -6.64
C THR A 118 7.22 17.64 -7.33
N ASN A 119 6.92 17.55 -8.61
CA ASN A 119 7.28 16.39 -9.44
C ASN A 119 8.78 16.37 -9.78
N ASP A 120 9.42 17.55 -9.78
CA ASP A 120 10.84 17.71 -10.08
C ASP A 120 11.54 18.33 -8.88
N VAL A 121 12.59 17.65 -8.39
CA VAL A 121 13.36 18.06 -7.23
C VAL A 121 14.84 18.10 -7.55
N LYS A 122 15.51 19.17 -7.13
CA LYS A 122 16.96 19.31 -7.22
C LYS A 122 17.57 19.17 -5.82
N VAL A 123 18.41 18.16 -5.64
CA VAL A 123 19.11 17.89 -4.39
C VAL A 123 20.57 18.34 -4.55
N ASN A 124 20.95 19.36 -3.79
CA ASN A 124 22.34 19.84 -3.81
C ASN A 124 23.21 18.91 -2.95
N MET A 125 24.11 18.20 -3.60
CA MET A 125 25.05 17.24 -2.97
C MET A 125 26.50 17.78 -2.98
N SER A 126 26.74 19.04 -3.38
CA SER A 126 28.09 19.61 -3.55
C SER A 126 28.93 19.58 -2.26
N ALA A 127 28.29 19.71 -1.09
CA ALA A 127 28.96 19.68 0.21
C ALA A 127 29.27 18.26 0.71
N LEU A 128 28.79 17.23 0.04
CA LEU A 128 29.01 15.84 0.44
C LEU A 128 30.33 15.32 -0.12
N THR A 129 31.00 14.48 0.67
CA THR A 129 32.24 13.80 0.23
C THR A 129 31.93 12.75 -0.84
N ALA A 130 32.92 12.47 -1.69
CA ALA A 130 32.81 11.38 -2.66
C ALA A 130 32.51 10.05 -1.96
N GLY A 131 31.56 9.29 -2.51
CA GLY A 131 31.12 8.03 -1.92
C GLY A 131 29.73 7.59 -2.35
N ALA A 132 29.27 6.48 -1.79
CA ALA A 132 27.93 5.96 -2.04
C ALA A 132 26.95 6.47 -0.99
N TYR A 133 25.77 6.87 -1.46
CA TYR A 133 24.66 7.36 -0.65
C TYR A 133 23.39 6.62 -0.98
N ILE A 134 22.51 6.54 -0.01
CA ILE A 134 21.16 6.05 -0.16
C ILE A 134 20.23 7.26 -0.13
N VAL A 135 19.42 7.40 -1.18
CA VAL A 135 18.43 8.47 -1.30
C VAL A 135 17.04 7.87 -1.13
N ASN A 136 16.37 8.27 -0.07
CA ASN A 136 14.99 7.91 0.23
C ASN A 136 14.06 9.02 -0.26
N ILE A 137 13.10 8.65 -1.08
CA ILE A 137 12.17 9.55 -1.74
C ILE A 137 10.77 9.17 -1.29
N THR A 138 10.05 10.12 -0.70
CA THR A 138 8.67 9.87 -0.23
C THR A 138 7.70 10.43 -1.26
N VAL A 139 6.80 9.56 -1.71
CA VAL A 139 5.69 9.88 -2.62
C VAL A 139 4.44 9.22 -2.05
N GLU A 140 3.36 9.97 -1.86
CA GLU A 140 2.07 9.45 -1.33
C GLU A 140 2.26 8.55 -0.09
N ASP A 141 3.06 9.04 0.89
CA ASP A 141 3.42 8.35 2.14
C ASP A 141 4.23 7.05 1.97
N THR A 142 4.60 6.68 0.75
CA THR A 142 5.46 5.54 0.46
C THR A 142 6.90 5.98 0.25
N VAL A 143 7.85 5.28 0.89
CA VAL A 143 9.29 5.57 0.77
C VAL A 143 9.93 4.67 -0.27
N HIS A 144 10.56 5.29 -1.27
CA HIS A 144 11.33 4.62 -2.31
C HIS A 144 12.81 4.93 -2.14
N THR A 145 13.63 3.92 -2.39
CA THR A 145 15.07 3.98 -2.11
C THR A 145 15.87 3.77 -3.38
N ILE A 146 16.83 4.67 -3.62
CA ILE A 146 17.81 4.51 -4.70
C ILE A 146 19.23 4.66 -4.15
N LYS A 147 20.19 4.03 -4.83
CA LYS A 147 21.63 4.21 -4.57
C LYS A 147 22.19 5.25 -5.55
N VAL A 148 22.91 6.22 -5.03
CA VAL A 148 23.56 7.28 -5.79
C VAL A 148 25.07 7.29 -5.46
N ILE A 149 25.91 7.51 -6.45
CA ILE A 149 27.34 7.67 -6.29
C ILE A 149 27.69 9.17 -6.41
N LYS A 150 28.34 9.72 -5.40
CA LYS A 150 28.89 11.09 -5.40
C LYS A 150 30.36 11.04 -5.82
N GLU A 151 30.72 11.83 -6.81
CA GLU A 151 32.11 12.11 -7.23
C GLU A 151 32.64 13.42 -6.63
#